data_996363b95dd7c7ea62098f7272f3f1b7
#
_entry.id   996363b95dd7c7ea62098f7272f3f1b7
#
_cell.length_a   1.000
_cell.length_b   1.000
_cell.length_c   1.000
_cell.angle_alpha   90.00
_cell.angle_beta   90.00
_cell.angle_gamma   90.00
#
_symmetry.space_group_name_H-M   'P 1'
#
loop_
_entity.id
_entity.type
_entity.pdbx_description
1 polymer ?
#
loop_
_entity_poly.entity_id
_entity_poly.type
_entity_poly.pdbx_seq_one_letter_code
_entity_poly.pdbx_strand_id
1 'polypeptide(L)'
;VLHMLRNQSALAVREPHKAALWGFVQQALATFSEHPDTLHQPAVRKVLRDNLLLAMGTMLEEAQPMVSAESVSHQSYRRLLAQAREYVLENSADPLTVLDLCQQLYVSRRTLQNAFHAILGIGPNAWLKRIRLNAVRRELISPWSERETVKEAAMQWGFWHLGQFATDYQQL
;
A
#
# COMPACT_ATOMS: atom_id res chain seq x y z
N VAL A 1 18.17 -1.03 -11.41
CA VAL A 1 16.83 -1.50 -11.86
C VAL A 1 15.96 -1.89 -10.68
N LEU A 2 16.37 -2.82 -9.80
CA LEU A 2 15.58 -3.25 -8.64
C LEU A 2 15.26 -2.13 -7.64
N HIS A 3 16.15 -1.13 -7.49
CA HIS A 3 15.90 0.03 -6.62
C HIS A 3 14.83 0.98 -7.22
N MET A 4 14.77 1.11 -8.54
CA MET A 4 13.74 1.93 -9.22
C MET A 4 12.34 1.32 -9.09
N LEU A 5 12.22 0.00 -9.16
CA LEU A 5 10.94 -0.70 -9.03
C LEU A 5 10.35 -0.62 -7.61
N ARG A 6 11.19 -0.38 -6.60
CA ARG A 6 10.75 -0.38 -5.20
C ARG A 6 9.98 0.87 -4.78
N ASN A 7 10.15 1.98 -5.51
CA ASN A 7 9.61 3.30 -5.11
C ASN A 7 8.68 3.96 -6.13
N GLN A 8 8.38 3.30 -7.27
CA GLN A 8 7.59 3.93 -8.32
C GLN A 8 6.41 3.07 -8.75
N SER A 9 5.24 3.71 -8.88
CA SER A 9 3.98 3.05 -9.21
C SER A 9 3.81 2.79 -10.72
N ALA A 10 4.54 3.52 -11.56
CA ALA A 10 4.48 3.39 -13.01
C ALA A 10 5.78 3.82 -13.66
N LEU A 11 6.16 3.13 -14.72
CA LEU A 11 7.30 3.45 -15.56
C LEU A 11 6.81 3.76 -16.98
N ALA A 12 7.31 4.85 -17.57
CA ALA A 12 7.11 5.13 -18.98
C ALA A 12 8.12 4.32 -19.79
N VAL A 13 7.62 3.40 -20.57
CA VAL A 13 8.43 2.60 -21.51
C VAL A 13 8.26 3.16 -22.90
N ARG A 14 9.37 3.32 -23.64
CA ARG A 14 9.35 3.81 -25.02
C ARG A 14 8.65 2.82 -25.95
N GLU A 15 7.87 3.33 -26.90
CA GLU A 15 7.10 2.50 -27.83
C GLU A 15 7.93 1.44 -28.59
N PRO A 16 9.15 1.71 -29.07
CA PRO A 16 9.94 0.66 -29.76
C PRO A 16 10.17 -0.59 -28.91
N HIS A 17 10.38 -0.43 -27.59
CA HIS A 17 10.64 -1.55 -26.69
C HIS A 17 9.36 -2.31 -26.33
N LYS A 18 8.24 -1.61 -26.21
CA LYS A 18 6.93 -2.26 -26.05
C LYS A 18 6.58 -3.09 -27.29
N ALA A 19 6.75 -2.49 -28.48
CA ALA A 19 6.47 -3.16 -29.74
C ALA A 19 7.37 -4.39 -29.94
N ALA A 20 8.66 -4.28 -29.61
CA ALA A 20 9.61 -5.38 -29.69
C ALA A 20 9.25 -6.54 -28.76
N LEU A 21 8.95 -6.25 -27.49
CA LEU A 21 8.51 -7.25 -26.52
C LEU A 21 7.19 -7.90 -26.94
N TRP A 22 6.23 -7.08 -27.39
CA TRP A 22 4.94 -7.59 -27.85
C TRP A 22 5.07 -8.47 -29.10
N GLY A 23 5.88 -8.05 -30.07
CA GLY A 23 6.18 -8.84 -31.26
C GLY A 23 6.81 -10.19 -30.90
N PHE A 24 7.76 -10.20 -29.99
CA PHE A 24 8.39 -11.44 -29.51
C PHE A 24 7.36 -12.38 -28.85
N VAL A 25 6.48 -11.85 -28.00
CA VAL A 25 5.43 -12.65 -27.34
C VAL A 25 4.44 -13.20 -28.37
N GLN A 26 4.00 -12.39 -29.34
CA GLN A 26 3.08 -12.84 -30.38
C GLN A 26 3.70 -13.93 -31.23
N GLN A 27 4.97 -13.77 -31.64
CA GLN A 27 5.68 -14.78 -32.43
C GLN A 27 5.84 -16.10 -31.66
N ALA A 28 6.18 -16.01 -30.38
CA ALA A 28 6.28 -17.19 -29.50
C ALA A 28 4.93 -17.91 -29.40
N LEU A 29 3.84 -17.16 -29.16
CA LEU A 29 2.50 -17.72 -29.06
C LEU A 29 2.05 -18.38 -30.39
N ALA A 30 2.29 -17.78 -31.54
CA ALA A 30 2.00 -18.35 -32.84
C ALA A 30 2.74 -19.69 -33.04
N THR A 31 4.06 -19.70 -32.77
CA THR A 31 4.90 -20.90 -32.92
C THR A 31 4.40 -22.04 -32.03
N PHE A 32 4.04 -21.75 -30.78
CA PHE A 32 3.55 -22.78 -29.84
C PHE A 32 2.11 -23.22 -30.10
N SER A 33 1.30 -22.37 -30.74
CA SER A 33 -0.03 -22.78 -31.20
C SER A 33 0.05 -23.78 -32.35
N GLU A 34 1.03 -23.62 -33.25
CA GLU A 34 1.25 -24.55 -34.36
C GLU A 34 2.01 -25.82 -33.92
N HIS A 35 2.95 -25.70 -33.00
CA HIS A 35 3.83 -26.78 -32.59
C HIS A 35 3.93 -26.85 -31.01
N PRO A 36 2.87 -27.29 -30.32
CA PRO A 36 2.85 -27.29 -28.85
C PRO A 36 3.92 -28.20 -28.22
N ASP A 37 4.34 -29.25 -28.91
CA ASP A 37 5.36 -30.20 -28.43
C ASP A 37 6.74 -29.56 -28.25
N THR A 38 7.02 -28.45 -28.93
CA THR A 38 8.30 -27.74 -28.83
C THR A 38 8.55 -27.20 -27.42
N LEU A 39 7.53 -26.88 -26.65
CA LEU A 39 7.63 -26.46 -25.26
C LEU A 39 8.10 -27.58 -24.30
N HIS A 40 7.99 -28.84 -24.71
CA HIS A 40 8.49 -29.96 -23.91
C HIS A 40 10.02 -30.07 -23.95
N GLN A 41 10.67 -29.44 -24.91
CA GLN A 41 12.13 -29.43 -25.01
C GLN A 41 12.78 -28.45 -24.02
N PRO A 42 13.66 -28.91 -23.10
CA PRO A 42 14.28 -28.03 -22.10
C PRO A 42 15.09 -26.90 -22.69
N ALA A 43 15.75 -27.15 -23.84
CA ALA A 43 16.54 -26.13 -24.57
C ALA A 43 15.66 -24.98 -25.08
N VAL A 44 14.48 -25.28 -25.64
CA VAL A 44 13.55 -24.28 -26.15
C VAL A 44 13.03 -23.42 -25.01
N ARG A 45 12.63 -24.02 -23.90
CA ARG A 45 12.19 -23.27 -22.71
C ARG A 45 13.27 -22.36 -22.14
N LYS A 46 14.53 -22.85 -22.11
CA LYS A 46 15.66 -22.05 -21.65
C LYS A 46 15.87 -20.82 -22.53
N VAL A 47 15.97 -21.01 -23.85
CA VAL A 47 16.19 -19.91 -24.81
C VAL A 47 15.04 -18.92 -24.80
N LEU A 48 13.80 -19.39 -24.76
CA LEU A 48 12.61 -18.55 -24.65
C LEU A 48 12.63 -17.69 -23.39
N ARG A 49 12.88 -18.31 -22.23
CA ARG A 49 12.98 -17.60 -20.95
C ARG A 49 14.08 -16.55 -20.97
N ASP A 50 15.27 -16.93 -21.44
CA ASP A 50 16.45 -16.06 -21.42
C ASP A 50 16.26 -14.86 -22.37
N ASN A 51 15.66 -15.06 -23.55
CA ASN A 51 15.31 -13.98 -24.47
C ASN A 51 14.20 -13.07 -23.91
N LEU A 52 13.19 -13.63 -23.25
CA LEU A 52 12.14 -12.84 -22.59
C LEU A 52 12.71 -11.97 -21.47
N LEU A 53 13.56 -12.54 -20.63
CA LEU A 53 14.22 -11.82 -19.53
C LEU A 53 15.13 -10.71 -20.08
N LEU A 54 15.86 -10.97 -21.18
CA LEU A 54 16.70 -9.97 -21.83
C LEU A 54 15.85 -8.80 -22.37
N ALA A 55 14.78 -9.11 -23.10
CA ALA A 55 13.88 -8.09 -23.64
C ALA A 55 13.22 -7.24 -22.53
N MET A 56 12.78 -7.89 -21.46
CA MET A 56 12.26 -7.18 -20.29
C MET A 56 13.33 -6.34 -19.58
N GLY A 57 14.56 -6.86 -19.44
CA GLY A 57 15.69 -6.15 -18.87
C GLY A 57 15.99 -4.86 -19.62
N THR A 58 16.15 -4.94 -20.94
CA THR A 58 16.37 -3.77 -21.81
C THR A 58 15.23 -2.75 -21.70
N MET A 59 13.99 -3.22 -21.71
CA MET A 59 12.81 -2.36 -21.54
C MET A 59 12.83 -1.62 -20.20
N LEU A 60 13.23 -2.27 -19.12
CA LEU A 60 13.29 -1.68 -17.77
C LEU A 60 14.49 -0.75 -17.58
N GLU A 61 15.63 -1.04 -18.20
CA GLU A 61 16.83 -0.19 -18.14
C GLU A 61 16.61 1.17 -18.80
N GLU A 62 15.85 1.19 -19.89
CA GLU A 62 15.52 2.42 -20.62
C GLU A 62 14.20 3.08 -20.17
N ALA A 63 13.47 2.43 -19.25
CA ALA A 63 12.24 2.98 -18.71
C ALA A 63 12.52 4.24 -17.87
N GLN A 64 11.75 5.28 -18.12
CA GLN A 64 11.80 6.51 -17.34
C GLN A 64 10.66 6.54 -16.31
N PRO A 65 10.89 7.12 -15.12
CA PRO A 65 9.82 7.35 -14.17
C PRO A 65 8.70 8.19 -14.81
N MET A 66 7.48 7.70 -14.78
CA MET A 66 6.33 8.55 -15.11
C MET A 66 6.13 9.59 -14.01
N VAL A 67 6.76 10.74 -14.19
CA VAL A 67 6.57 11.91 -13.32
C VAL A 67 5.36 12.68 -13.85
N SER A 68 4.16 12.15 -13.64
CA SER A 68 2.95 12.97 -13.73
C SER A 68 2.81 13.80 -12.45
N ALA A 69 2.20 14.98 -12.53
CA ALA A 69 1.89 15.78 -11.34
C ALA A 69 1.05 14.99 -10.32
N GLU A 70 0.22 14.07 -10.79
CA GLU A 70 -0.53 13.11 -9.96
C GLU A 70 0.39 12.10 -9.26
N SER A 71 1.44 11.59 -9.91
CA SER A 71 2.38 10.65 -9.28
C SER A 71 3.23 11.30 -8.21
N VAL A 72 3.59 12.57 -8.36
CA VAL A 72 4.30 13.36 -7.33
C VAL A 72 3.40 13.56 -6.10
N SER A 73 2.14 13.93 -6.31
CA SER A 73 1.17 14.10 -5.24
C SER A 73 0.90 12.78 -4.50
N HIS A 74 0.71 11.68 -5.23
CA HIS A 74 0.51 10.35 -4.65
C HIS A 74 1.74 9.85 -3.87
N GLN A 75 2.94 10.11 -4.35
CA GLN A 75 4.17 9.76 -3.63
C GLN A 75 4.32 10.57 -2.34
N SER A 76 4.00 11.86 -2.39
CA SER A 76 3.99 12.73 -1.21
C SER A 76 2.95 12.26 -0.20
N TYR A 77 1.75 11.88 -0.65
CA TYR A 77 0.69 11.34 0.21
C TYR A 77 1.08 10.00 0.85
N ARG A 78 1.73 9.10 0.10
CA ARG A 78 2.26 7.84 0.67
C ARG A 78 3.31 8.08 1.76
N ARG A 79 4.22 9.04 1.56
CA ARG A 79 5.20 9.43 2.58
C ARG A 79 4.50 9.97 3.83
N LEU A 80 3.52 10.85 3.64
CA LEU A 80 2.73 11.42 4.72
C LEU A 80 2.00 10.34 5.53
N LEU A 81 1.40 9.35 4.86
CA LEU A 81 0.75 8.23 5.53
C LEU A 81 1.74 7.34 6.28
N ALA A 82 2.93 7.11 5.70
CA ALA A 82 3.99 6.34 6.37
C ALA A 82 4.43 7.03 7.66
N GLN A 83 4.65 8.34 7.63
CA GLN A 83 4.98 9.14 8.81
C GLN A 83 3.83 9.15 9.84
N ALA A 84 2.58 9.31 9.39
CA ALA A 84 1.42 9.23 10.27
C ALA A 84 1.34 7.88 10.99
N ARG A 85 1.59 6.78 10.26
CA ARG A 85 1.60 5.43 10.82
C ARG A 85 2.73 5.23 11.83
N GLU A 86 3.93 5.68 11.51
CA GLU A 86 5.10 5.61 12.39
C GLU A 86 4.84 6.35 13.71
N TYR A 87 4.37 7.59 13.62
CA TYR A 87 4.03 8.39 14.78
C TYR A 87 2.96 7.73 15.68
N VAL A 88 1.91 7.15 15.07
CA VAL A 88 0.88 6.44 15.83
C VAL A 88 1.41 5.17 16.51
N LEU A 89 2.34 4.46 15.88
CA LEU A 89 2.97 3.27 16.47
C LEU A 89 3.88 3.63 17.66
N GLU A 90 4.64 4.71 17.54
CA GLU A 90 5.52 5.21 18.59
C GLU A 90 4.73 5.72 19.81
N ASN A 91 3.55 6.28 19.58
CA ASN A 91 2.66 6.83 20.63
C ASN A 91 1.43 5.94 20.85
N SER A 92 1.60 4.62 20.77
CA SER A 92 0.50 3.66 20.83
C SER A 92 -0.14 3.51 22.22
N ALA A 93 0.41 4.14 23.26
CA ALA A 93 -0.14 4.15 24.61
C ALA A 93 -1.29 5.14 24.80
N ASP A 94 -1.35 6.18 23.95
CA ASP A 94 -2.31 7.28 24.10
C ASP A 94 -3.28 7.38 22.91
N PRO A 95 -4.54 7.82 23.15
CA PRO A 95 -5.52 8.01 22.09
C PRO A 95 -5.23 9.26 21.28
N LEU A 96 -4.49 9.11 20.17
CA LEU A 96 -4.17 10.20 19.27
C LEU A 96 -5.39 10.72 18.50
N THR A 97 -5.38 12.02 18.20
CA THR A 97 -6.38 12.74 17.40
C THR A 97 -5.85 13.15 16.03
N VAL A 98 -6.75 13.62 15.14
CA VAL A 98 -6.34 14.20 13.84
C VAL A 98 -5.54 15.48 14.03
N LEU A 99 -5.79 16.23 15.11
CA LEU A 99 -5.06 17.46 15.39
C LEU A 99 -3.60 17.15 15.74
N ASP A 100 -3.35 16.11 16.54
CA ASP A 100 -2.00 15.66 16.89
C ASP A 100 -1.21 15.27 15.63
N LEU A 101 -1.85 14.53 14.71
CA LEU A 101 -1.24 14.21 13.43
C LEU A 101 -0.91 15.45 12.58
N CYS A 102 -1.83 16.43 12.53
CA CYS A 102 -1.59 17.66 11.78
C CYS A 102 -0.41 18.46 12.35
N GLN A 103 -0.33 18.55 13.68
CA GLN A 103 0.76 19.25 14.36
C GLN A 103 2.10 18.56 14.17
N GLN A 104 2.14 17.25 14.38
CA GLN A 104 3.37 16.46 14.26
C GLN A 104 3.92 16.43 12.84
N LEU A 105 3.04 16.32 11.85
CA LEU A 105 3.42 16.21 10.43
C LEU A 105 3.52 17.58 9.72
N TYR A 106 3.26 18.67 10.44
CA TYR A 106 3.27 20.04 9.91
C TYR A 106 2.40 20.22 8.66
N VAL A 107 1.22 19.60 8.65
CA VAL A 107 0.27 19.66 7.54
C VAL A 107 -1.09 20.18 7.96
N SER A 108 -1.81 20.80 7.01
CA SER A 108 -3.20 21.18 7.25
C SER A 108 -4.11 19.97 7.35
N ARG A 109 -5.24 20.11 8.07
CA ARG A 109 -6.29 19.08 8.13
C ARG A 109 -6.77 18.67 6.73
N ARG A 110 -6.88 19.63 5.81
CA ARG A 110 -7.27 19.38 4.41
C ARG A 110 -6.25 18.51 3.68
N THR A 111 -4.96 18.81 3.83
CA THR A 111 -3.87 18.01 3.23
C THR A 111 -3.88 16.59 3.74
N LEU A 112 -4.01 16.41 5.06
CA LEU A 112 -4.08 15.09 5.68
C LEU A 112 -5.30 14.32 5.17
N GLN A 113 -6.47 14.95 5.13
CA GLN A 113 -7.70 14.33 4.64
C GLN A 113 -7.59 13.89 3.18
N ASN A 114 -7.05 14.74 2.31
CA ASN A 114 -6.83 14.41 0.90
C ASN A 114 -5.88 13.22 0.74
N ALA A 115 -4.78 13.20 1.49
CA ALA A 115 -3.81 12.10 1.45
C ALA A 115 -4.44 10.77 1.88
N PHE A 116 -5.20 10.76 2.99
CA PHE A 116 -5.87 9.57 3.49
C PHE A 116 -6.93 9.05 2.52
N HIS A 117 -7.77 9.92 1.95
CA HIS A 117 -8.77 9.52 0.96
C HIS A 117 -8.13 9.01 -0.34
N ALA A 118 -7.07 9.68 -0.83
CA ALA A 118 -6.41 9.29 -2.07
C ALA A 118 -5.72 7.92 -1.99
N ILE A 119 -5.18 7.55 -0.82
CA ILE A 119 -4.39 6.32 -0.66
C ILE A 119 -5.20 5.18 -0.02
N LEU A 120 -6.02 5.48 0.99
CA LEU A 120 -6.74 4.47 1.78
C LEU A 120 -8.24 4.43 1.51
N GLY A 121 -8.79 5.40 0.76
CA GLY A 121 -10.23 5.53 0.54
C GLY A 121 -11.05 5.91 1.78
N ILE A 122 -10.39 6.15 2.92
CA ILE A 122 -11.03 6.52 4.20
C ILE A 122 -10.40 7.77 4.78
N GLY A 123 -11.15 8.52 5.59
CA GLY A 123 -10.61 9.70 6.25
C GLY A 123 -9.74 9.37 7.47
N PRO A 124 -8.89 10.32 7.93
CA PRO A 124 -7.98 10.12 9.06
C PRO A 124 -8.72 9.82 10.38
N ASN A 125 -9.89 10.40 10.61
CA ASN A 125 -10.72 10.09 11.78
C ASN A 125 -11.17 8.61 11.81
N ALA A 126 -11.63 8.08 10.68
CA ALA A 126 -12.06 6.69 10.57
C ALA A 126 -10.88 5.73 10.77
N TRP A 127 -9.70 6.10 10.24
CA TRP A 127 -8.48 5.33 10.40
C TRP A 127 -8.02 5.31 11.88
N LEU A 128 -7.93 6.46 12.54
CA LEU A 128 -7.60 6.54 13.98
C LEU A 128 -8.62 5.81 14.85
N LYS A 129 -9.93 5.91 14.53
CA LYS A 129 -10.97 5.15 15.23
C LYS A 129 -10.71 3.65 15.18
N ARG A 130 -10.36 3.11 14.01
CA ARG A 130 -10.02 1.68 13.86
C ARG A 130 -8.79 1.28 14.69
N ILE A 131 -7.77 2.14 14.75
CA ILE A 131 -6.59 1.89 15.58
C ILE A 131 -6.96 1.82 17.05
N ARG A 132 -7.76 2.78 17.55
CA ARG A 132 -8.23 2.80 18.95
C ARG A 132 -9.12 1.60 19.28
N LEU A 133 -10.02 1.19 18.39
CA LEU A 133 -10.82 -0.02 18.57
C LEU A 133 -9.95 -1.29 18.67
N ASN A 134 -8.93 -1.40 17.84
CA ASN A 134 -7.97 -2.51 17.92
C ASN A 134 -7.11 -2.45 19.19
N ALA A 135 -6.84 -1.27 19.72
CA ALA A 135 -6.14 -1.11 20.99
C ALA A 135 -7.01 -1.61 22.16
N VAL A 136 -8.29 -1.19 22.22
CA VAL A 136 -9.27 -1.74 23.19
C VAL A 136 -9.35 -3.26 23.07
N ARG A 137 -9.44 -3.80 21.84
CA ARG A 137 -9.47 -5.25 21.64
C ARG A 137 -8.26 -5.95 22.20
N ARG A 138 -7.05 -5.43 21.97
CA ARG A 138 -5.81 -6.02 22.52
C ARG A 138 -5.82 -6.00 24.05
N GLU A 139 -6.30 -4.90 24.65
CA GLU A 139 -6.39 -4.77 26.09
C GLU A 139 -7.37 -5.78 26.70
N LEU A 140 -8.56 -5.93 26.10
CA LEU A 140 -9.57 -6.88 26.56
C LEU A 140 -9.16 -8.36 26.42
N ILE A 141 -8.31 -8.69 25.46
CA ILE A 141 -7.82 -10.06 25.24
C ILE A 141 -6.58 -10.35 26.11
N SER A 142 -5.89 -9.32 26.57
CA SER A 142 -4.66 -9.49 27.35
C SER A 142 -4.96 -10.14 28.70
N PRO A 143 -4.30 -11.26 29.05
CA PRO A 143 -4.45 -11.87 30.39
C PRO A 143 -3.85 -11.00 31.51
N TRP A 144 -3.10 -9.97 31.15
CA TRP A 144 -2.45 -9.03 32.07
C TRP A 144 -3.20 -7.70 32.14
N SER A 145 -4.43 -7.63 31.64
CA SER A 145 -5.23 -6.42 31.71
C SER A 145 -5.62 -6.14 33.15
N GLU A 146 -5.24 -4.97 33.66
CA GLU A 146 -5.66 -4.47 34.97
C GLU A 146 -7.10 -3.94 34.95
N ARG A 147 -7.77 -3.95 33.80
CA ARG A 147 -9.11 -3.42 33.60
C ARG A 147 -10.16 -4.41 33.99
N GLU A 148 -11.05 -3.98 34.88
CA GLU A 148 -12.15 -4.80 35.31
C GLU A 148 -13.33 -4.82 34.34
N THR A 149 -13.49 -3.78 33.50
CA THR A 149 -14.64 -3.63 32.63
C THR A 149 -14.33 -3.17 31.22
N VAL A 150 -15.15 -3.60 30.24
CA VAL A 150 -15.13 -3.11 28.85
C VAL A 150 -15.32 -1.59 28.78
N LYS A 151 -16.12 -1.04 29.69
CA LYS A 151 -16.38 0.41 29.82
C LYS A 151 -15.06 1.16 30.05
N GLU A 152 -14.29 0.72 31.04
CA GLU A 152 -13.03 1.38 31.42
C GLU A 152 -12.02 1.33 30.30
N ALA A 153 -11.85 0.16 29.66
CA ALA A 153 -11.00 0.02 28.50
C ALA A 153 -11.44 0.96 27.34
N ALA A 154 -12.72 1.02 27.02
CA ALA A 154 -13.24 1.91 26.00
C ALA A 154 -13.00 3.39 26.33
N MET A 155 -13.25 3.80 27.58
CA MET A 155 -13.07 5.20 28.02
C MET A 155 -11.61 5.62 28.00
N GLN A 156 -10.67 4.77 28.35
CA GLN A 156 -9.23 5.04 28.24
C GLN A 156 -8.82 5.36 26.80
N TRP A 157 -9.40 4.67 25.84
CA TRP A 157 -9.14 4.91 24.42
C TRP A 157 -10.02 6.01 23.80
N GLY A 158 -10.65 6.85 24.66
CA GLY A 158 -11.40 8.03 24.26
C GLY A 158 -12.79 7.73 23.68
N PHE A 159 -13.37 6.56 23.94
CA PHE A 159 -14.75 6.24 23.58
C PHE A 159 -15.70 6.60 24.73
N TRP A 160 -16.30 7.76 24.66
CA TRP A 160 -17.22 8.26 25.68
C TRP A 160 -18.69 7.93 25.41
N HIS A 161 -19.06 7.63 24.15
CA HIS A 161 -20.37 7.12 23.76
C HIS A 161 -20.36 5.59 23.66
N LEU A 162 -20.66 4.89 24.75
CA LEU A 162 -20.55 3.42 24.82
C LEU A 162 -21.48 2.68 23.85
N GLY A 163 -22.68 3.22 23.57
CA GLY A 163 -23.59 2.63 22.57
C GLY A 163 -23.00 2.67 21.16
N GLN A 164 -22.40 3.80 20.75
CA GLN A 164 -21.72 3.91 19.47
C GLN A 164 -20.47 3.03 19.45
N PHE A 165 -19.70 2.99 20.53
CA PHE A 165 -18.55 2.10 20.68
C PHE A 165 -18.94 0.64 20.45
N ALA A 166 -20.02 0.16 21.07
CA ALA A 166 -20.47 -1.23 20.89
C ALA A 166 -20.78 -1.55 19.43
N THR A 167 -21.49 -0.65 18.75
CA THR A 167 -21.78 -0.80 17.31
C THR A 167 -20.51 -0.81 16.47
N ASP A 168 -19.58 0.13 16.69
CA ASP A 168 -18.33 0.22 15.97
C ASP A 168 -17.41 -1.00 16.23
N TYR A 169 -17.42 -1.52 17.47
CA TYR A 169 -16.62 -2.68 17.86
C TYR A 169 -17.13 -3.98 17.25
N GLN A 170 -18.43 -4.13 17.10
CA GLN A 170 -19.02 -5.29 16.39
C GLN A 170 -18.70 -5.35 14.90
N GLN A 171 -18.34 -4.21 14.30
CA GLN A 171 -17.99 -4.08 12.89
C GLN A 171 -16.47 -4.21 12.62
N LEU A 172 -15.69 -4.45 13.67
CA LEU A 172 -14.24 -4.61 13.59
C LEU A 172 -13.83 -6.02 13.13
#